data_f10d38f77b0efbeef44bcc4e0075cc1f
#
_entry.id   f10d38f77b0efbeef44bcc4e0075cc1f
#
_cell.length_a   1.000
_cell.length_b   1.000
_cell.length_c   1.000
_cell.angle_alpha   90.00
_cell.angle_beta   90.00
_cell.angle_gamma   90.00
#
_symmetry.space_group_name_H-M   'P 1'
#
loop_
_entity.id
_entity.type
_entity.pdbx_description
1 polymer ?
#
loop_
_entity_poly.entity_id
_entity_poly.type
_entity_poly.pdbx_seq_one_letter_code
_entity_poly.pdbx_strand_id
1 'polypeptide(L)'
;IQVDAVNFEPPDRAKEKIFFDNLTPLYPQDRIRLETGPDQLTTRVMDLLNPLGKGQRALIVAAPRTGKTMILQAIANAVTTNHPEIVLIVLLIDERPEEVTDMQRSVHGEVISSTFDEPADRHVQVAEMVLEKAKRLVEHKKDVVILLDSITRLARAYNTIVPPSGKVLSGGVDSNALQRPKRFFGAARNVEEGGSLTIIATALVETGSRMDEVIFEEFKGTGNMELRLDRKLADKRIYPAIDIEASGTRREE
;
A
#
# COMPACT_ATOMS: atom_id res chain seq x y z
N ILE A 1 -27.80 25.36 3.01
CA ILE A 1 -27.44 24.10 2.33
C ILE A 1 -27.93 23.00 3.27
N GLN A 2 -28.80 22.14 2.78
CA GLN A 2 -29.25 20.95 3.50
C GLN A 2 -28.34 19.80 3.06
N VAL A 3 -27.78 19.06 4.02
CA VAL A 3 -26.95 17.88 3.75
C VAL A 3 -27.82 16.65 3.98
N ASP A 4 -28.10 15.91 2.94
CA ASP A 4 -29.00 14.74 2.98
C ASP A 4 -28.27 13.46 3.33
N ALA A 5 -26.98 13.35 2.98
CA ALA A 5 -26.14 12.21 3.31
C ALA A 5 -24.67 12.59 3.43
N VAL A 6 -23.92 11.86 4.27
CA VAL A 6 -22.47 11.89 4.39
C VAL A 6 -21.96 10.48 4.21
N ASN A 7 -21.16 10.23 3.17
CA ASN A 7 -20.67 8.88 2.80
C ASN A 7 -21.82 7.85 2.69
N PHE A 8 -22.93 8.25 2.06
CA PHE A 8 -24.15 7.44 1.84
C PHE A 8 -24.95 7.09 3.10
N GLU A 9 -24.67 7.73 4.24
CA GLU A 9 -25.40 7.55 5.49
C GLU A 9 -26.05 8.85 5.95
N PRO A 10 -27.15 8.79 6.75
CA PRO A 10 -27.76 9.99 7.35
C PRO A 10 -26.74 10.80 8.16
N PRO A 11 -26.81 12.15 8.12
CA PRO A 11 -25.83 13.02 8.79
C PRO A 11 -25.71 12.80 10.31
N ASP A 12 -26.77 12.33 10.97
CA ASP A 12 -26.78 12.09 12.42
C ASP A 12 -25.85 10.92 12.80
N ARG A 13 -25.76 9.89 11.97
CA ARG A 13 -24.78 8.80 12.16
C ARG A 13 -23.33 9.27 12.03
N ALA A 14 -23.07 10.30 11.24
CA ALA A 14 -21.74 10.86 11.11
C ALA A 14 -21.25 11.55 12.40
N LYS A 15 -22.15 12.02 13.25
CA LYS A 15 -21.84 12.68 14.54
C LYS A 15 -21.45 11.67 15.64
N GLU A 16 -21.92 10.43 15.54
CA GLU A 16 -21.71 9.37 16.54
C GLU A 16 -20.43 8.57 16.29
N LYS A 17 -19.68 8.88 15.22
CA LYS A 17 -18.49 8.11 14.84
C LYS A 17 -17.29 8.39 15.71
N ILE A 18 -16.58 7.32 16.05
CA ILE A 18 -15.28 7.38 16.69
C ILE A 18 -14.25 7.76 15.64
N PHE A 19 -13.45 8.79 15.90
CA PHE A 19 -12.35 9.15 15.00
C PHE A 19 -11.34 8.01 14.87
N PHE A 20 -10.77 7.84 13.68
CA PHE A 20 -9.85 6.75 13.35
C PHE A 20 -8.71 6.59 14.37
N ASP A 21 -8.14 7.68 14.84
CA ASP A 21 -7.02 7.65 15.78
C ASP A 21 -7.41 7.16 17.19
N ASN A 22 -8.70 7.12 17.51
CA ASN A 22 -9.27 6.65 18.78
C ASN A 22 -9.82 5.22 18.68
N LEU A 23 -9.79 4.59 17.50
CA LEU A 23 -10.22 3.23 17.31
C LEU A 23 -9.20 2.24 17.90
N THR A 24 -9.68 1.12 18.45
CA THR A 24 -8.84 0.09 19.08
C THR A 24 -8.17 -0.80 18.03
N PRO A 25 -6.83 -0.73 17.87
CA PRO A 25 -6.14 -1.53 16.87
C PRO A 25 -6.04 -3.00 17.27
N LEU A 26 -6.28 -3.89 16.30
CA LEU A 26 -6.11 -5.33 16.42
C LEU A 26 -5.07 -5.84 15.41
N TYR A 27 -4.53 -7.02 15.70
CA TYR A 27 -3.73 -7.76 14.71
C TYR A 27 -4.59 -8.22 13.52
N PRO A 28 -4.00 -8.42 12.33
CA PRO A 28 -4.70 -8.98 11.16
C PRO A 28 -5.14 -10.43 11.45
N GLN A 29 -6.41 -10.65 11.78
CA GLN A 29 -6.97 -11.97 12.06
C GLN A 29 -7.77 -12.52 10.87
N ASP A 30 -8.55 -11.65 10.22
CA ASP A 30 -9.37 -12.02 9.08
C ASP A 30 -8.55 -12.05 7.80
N ARG A 31 -8.55 -13.20 7.14
CA ARG A 31 -7.77 -13.38 5.90
C ARG A 31 -8.43 -12.71 4.71
N ILE A 32 -7.63 -12.03 3.90
CA ILE A 32 -7.99 -11.59 2.55
C ILE A 32 -7.53 -12.69 1.58
N ARG A 33 -8.44 -13.50 1.10
CA ARG A 33 -8.13 -14.59 0.17
C ARG A 33 -7.88 -14.03 -1.22
N LEU A 34 -6.73 -14.39 -1.81
CA LEU A 34 -6.30 -13.92 -3.13
C LEU A 34 -6.46 -14.99 -4.22
N GLU A 35 -6.60 -16.25 -3.90
CA GLU A 35 -6.81 -17.32 -4.87
C GLU A 35 -8.16 -17.17 -5.56
N THR A 36 -8.15 -17.00 -6.89
CA THR A 36 -9.37 -16.86 -7.72
C THR A 36 -9.58 -18.03 -8.65
N GLY A 37 -8.54 -18.78 -8.98
CA GLY A 37 -8.64 -19.93 -9.88
C GLY A 37 -7.34 -20.71 -9.99
N PRO A 38 -7.40 -21.94 -10.55
CA PRO A 38 -6.24 -22.84 -10.60
C PRO A 38 -5.07 -22.30 -11.43
N ASP A 39 -5.34 -21.47 -12.42
CA ASP A 39 -4.34 -20.91 -13.34
C ASP A 39 -3.70 -19.63 -12.82
N GLN A 40 -4.21 -19.06 -11.72
CA GLN A 40 -3.70 -17.84 -11.12
C GLN A 40 -2.56 -18.15 -10.12
N LEU A 41 -1.42 -18.57 -10.65
CA LEU A 41 -0.28 -19.03 -9.84
C LEU A 41 0.22 -17.97 -8.87
N THR A 42 0.27 -16.70 -9.29
CA THR A 42 0.76 -15.60 -8.46
C THR A 42 0.00 -15.46 -7.14
N THR A 43 -1.32 -15.37 -7.20
CA THR A 43 -2.17 -15.21 -6.02
C THR A 43 -2.24 -16.48 -5.18
N ARG A 44 -2.16 -17.66 -5.80
CA ARG A 44 -2.08 -18.95 -5.08
C ARG A 44 -0.79 -19.08 -4.29
N VAL A 45 0.35 -18.74 -4.89
CA VAL A 45 1.65 -18.74 -4.21
C VAL A 45 1.63 -17.77 -3.03
N MET A 46 1.07 -16.58 -3.22
CA MET A 46 0.93 -15.61 -2.12
C MET A 46 0.06 -16.15 -1.00
N ASP A 47 -1.07 -16.74 -1.30
CA ASP A 47 -1.98 -17.32 -0.30
C ASP A 47 -1.36 -18.45 0.51
N LEU A 48 -0.42 -19.18 -0.07
CA LEU A 48 0.29 -20.28 0.60
C LEU A 48 1.45 -19.81 1.46
N LEU A 49 2.21 -18.83 0.98
CA LEU A 49 3.49 -18.42 1.59
C LEU A 49 3.40 -17.11 2.38
N ASN A 50 2.60 -16.20 1.88
CA ASN A 50 2.43 -14.85 2.42
C ASN A 50 0.95 -14.51 2.55
N PRO A 51 0.18 -15.21 3.39
CA PRO A 51 -1.22 -14.91 3.58
C PRO A 51 -1.42 -13.46 4.03
N LEU A 52 -2.38 -12.81 3.40
CA LEU A 52 -2.72 -11.42 3.66
C LEU A 52 -3.94 -11.34 4.59
N GLY A 53 -3.88 -10.49 5.60
CA GLY A 53 -4.98 -10.26 6.54
C GLY A 53 -5.51 -8.82 6.47
N LYS A 54 -6.75 -8.62 6.90
CA LYS A 54 -7.35 -7.29 7.09
C LYS A 54 -6.56 -6.51 8.13
N GLY A 55 -6.08 -5.31 7.77
CA GLY A 55 -5.21 -4.52 8.63
C GLY A 55 -3.70 -4.74 8.43
N GLN A 56 -3.32 -5.56 7.45
CA GLN A 56 -1.92 -5.87 7.16
C GLN A 56 -1.13 -4.64 6.67
N ARG A 57 0.13 -4.55 7.09
CA ARG A 57 1.15 -3.63 6.56
C ARG A 57 2.12 -4.44 5.69
N ALA A 58 1.80 -4.59 4.42
CA ALA A 58 2.55 -5.44 3.51
C ALA A 58 3.51 -4.65 2.63
N LEU A 59 4.74 -5.13 2.50
CA LEU A 59 5.74 -4.62 1.56
C LEU A 59 5.96 -5.64 0.44
N ILE A 60 5.82 -5.18 -0.80
CA ILE A 60 6.28 -5.90 -1.99
C ILE A 60 7.63 -5.31 -2.38
N VAL A 61 8.69 -6.04 -2.09
CA VAL A 61 10.07 -5.61 -2.36
C VAL A 61 10.45 -6.03 -3.75
N ALA A 62 10.66 -5.06 -4.63
CA ALA A 62 10.85 -5.31 -6.05
C ALA A 62 12.08 -4.60 -6.61
N ALA A 63 12.98 -5.36 -7.24
CA ALA A 63 13.96 -4.80 -8.15
C ALA A 63 13.29 -4.39 -9.47
N PRO A 64 13.91 -3.49 -10.27
CA PRO A 64 13.38 -3.14 -11.59
C PRO A 64 13.17 -4.37 -12.49
N ARG A 65 12.04 -4.42 -13.21
CA ARG A 65 11.67 -5.47 -14.18
C ARG A 65 11.41 -6.86 -13.60
N THR A 66 11.00 -6.96 -12.33
CA THR A 66 10.67 -8.24 -11.68
C THR A 66 9.20 -8.62 -11.74
N GLY A 67 8.37 -7.85 -12.43
CA GLY A 67 6.93 -8.13 -12.55
C GLY A 67 6.06 -7.48 -11.47
N LYS A 68 6.55 -6.44 -10.80
CA LYS A 68 5.85 -5.68 -9.75
C LYS A 68 4.41 -5.32 -10.14
N THR A 69 4.22 -4.69 -11.30
CA THR A 69 2.90 -4.22 -11.78
C THR A 69 1.93 -5.37 -11.98
N MET A 70 2.39 -6.49 -12.54
CA MET A 70 1.58 -7.69 -12.73
C MET A 70 1.07 -8.28 -11.40
N ILE A 71 1.92 -8.26 -10.37
CA ILE A 71 1.54 -8.73 -9.03
C ILE A 71 0.49 -7.79 -8.42
N LEU A 72 0.66 -6.48 -8.53
CA LEU A 72 -0.32 -5.51 -8.05
C LEU A 72 -1.68 -5.67 -8.74
N GLN A 73 -1.69 -5.84 -10.06
CA GLN A 73 -2.92 -6.11 -10.83
C GLN A 73 -3.57 -7.43 -10.40
N ALA A 74 -2.77 -8.49 -10.19
CA ALA A 74 -3.28 -9.77 -9.72
C ALA A 74 -3.93 -9.66 -8.32
N ILE A 75 -3.29 -8.94 -7.39
CA ILE A 75 -3.84 -8.68 -6.06
C ILE A 75 -5.14 -7.85 -6.17
N ALA A 76 -5.13 -6.78 -6.95
CA ALA A 76 -6.28 -5.91 -7.12
C ALA A 76 -7.50 -6.69 -7.64
N ASN A 77 -7.31 -7.47 -8.69
CA ASN A 77 -8.36 -8.29 -9.28
C ASN A 77 -8.84 -9.40 -8.34
N ALA A 78 -7.94 -10.01 -7.58
CA ALA A 78 -8.29 -11.01 -6.58
C ALA A 78 -9.14 -10.42 -5.44
N VAL A 79 -8.75 -9.25 -4.92
CA VAL A 79 -9.51 -8.56 -3.88
C VAL A 79 -10.90 -8.22 -4.37
N THR A 80 -11.05 -7.63 -5.54
CA THR A 80 -12.37 -7.24 -6.07
C THR A 80 -13.26 -8.44 -6.44
N THR A 81 -12.65 -9.57 -6.82
CA THR A 81 -13.39 -10.79 -7.15
C THR A 81 -13.87 -11.53 -5.90
N ASN A 82 -12.97 -11.71 -4.91
CA ASN A 82 -13.26 -12.53 -3.74
C ASN A 82 -13.90 -11.73 -2.60
N HIS A 83 -13.68 -10.40 -2.57
CA HIS A 83 -14.09 -9.51 -1.50
C HIS A 83 -14.75 -8.23 -2.05
N PRO A 84 -15.94 -8.35 -2.68
CA PRO A 84 -16.62 -7.19 -3.26
C PRO A 84 -17.06 -6.14 -2.22
N GLU A 85 -17.07 -6.49 -0.94
CA GLU A 85 -17.35 -5.60 0.18
C GLU A 85 -16.18 -4.66 0.50
N ILE A 86 -14.95 -5.03 0.09
CA ILE A 86 -13.74 -4.24 0.34
C ILE A 86 -13.66 -3.06 -0.62
N VAL A 87 -13.41 -1.88 -0.08
CA VAL A 87 -13.12 -0.70 -0.89
C VAL A 87 -11.65 -0.73 -1.31
N LEU A 88 -11.40 -0.98 -2.59
CA LEU A 88 -10.05 -1.02 -3.15
C LEU A 88 -9.67 0.35 -3.72
N ILE A 89 -8.55 0.89 -3.25
CA ILE A 89 -7.92 2.12 -3.76
C ILE A 89 -6.51 1.77 -4.25
N VAL A 90 -6.22 2.09 -5.50
CA VAL A 90 -4.87 1.98 -6.06
C VAL A 90 -4.29 3.38 -6.15
N LEU A 91 -3.18 3.59 -5.45
CA LEU A 91 -2.48 4.86 -5.39
C LEU A 91 -1.13 4.76 -6.11
N LEU A 92 -0.99 5.46 -7.22
CA LEU A 92 0.20 5.48 -8.06
C LEU A 92 0.92 6.82 -7.89
N ILE A 93 2.14 6.79 -7.36
CA ILE A 93 2.96 7.98 -7.09
C ILE A 93 4.21 7.98 -7.95
N ASP A 94 4.40 9.06 -8.72
CA ASP A 94 5.55 9.26 -9.61
C ASP A 94 5.69 8.11 -10.64
N GLU A 95 4.55 7.55 -11.08
CA GLU A 95 4.49 6.53 -12.13
C GLU A 95 4.26 7.17 -13.51
N ARG A 96 4.50 6.40 -14.56
CA ARG A 96 4.32 6.85 -15.94
C ARG A 96 2.85 6.90 -16.31
N PRO A 97 2.40 7.88 -17.13
CA PRO A 97 1.00 7.97 -17.57
C PRO A 97 0.46 6.70 -18.24
N GLU A 98 1.29 6.00 -19.03
CA GLU A 98 0.92 4.73 -19.65
C GLU A 98 0.67 3.60 -18.63
N GLU A 99 1.45 3.54 -17.53
CA GLU A 99 1.25 2.57 -16.45
C GLU A 99 -0.02 2.89 -15.67
N VAL A 100 -0.33 4.17 -15.48
CA VAL A 100 -1.61 4.62 -14.87
C VAL A 100 -2.79 4.19 -15.72
N THR A 101 -2.72 4.41 -17.04
CA THR A 101 -3.79 4.03 -17.98
C THR A 101 -3.99 2.51 -17.99
N ASP A 102 -2.90 1.73 -17.98
CA ASP A 102 -2.97 0.27 -17.95
C ASP A 102 -3.64 -0.22 -16.65
N MET A 103 -3.26 0.35 -15.50
CA MET A 103 -3.88 0.02 -14.21
C MET A 103 -5.37 0.37 -14.20
N GLN A 104 -5.76 1.54 -14.70
CA GLN A 104 -7.17 1.96 -14.79
C GLN A 104 -8.03 1.02 -15.67
N ARG A 105 -7.43 0.43 -16.70
CA ARG A 105 -8.14 -0.50 -17.60
C ARG A 105 -8.19 -1.92 -17.06
N SER A 106 -7.21 -2.30 -16.25
CA SER A 106 -7.01 -3.68 -15.78
C SER A 106 -7.65 -3.97 -14.43
N VAL A 107 -7.97 -2.94 -13.64
CA VAL A 107 -8.40 -3.08 -12.25
C VAL A 107 -9.79 -2.51 -12.04
N HIS A 108 -10.64 -3.28 -11.36
CA HIS A 108 -11.96 -2.83 -10.89
C HIS A 108 -11.84 -2.22 -9.50
N GLY A 109 -11.34 -0.98 -9.42
CA GLY A 109 -11.15 -0.24 -8.17
C GLY A 109 -10.96 1.25 -8.46
N GLU A 110 -10.86 2.05 -7.42
CA GLU A 110 -10.56 3.47 -7.58
C GLU A 110 -9.06 3.65 -7.79
N VAL A 111 -8.65 4.08 -8.98
CA VAL A 111 -7.24 4.37 -9.30
C VAL A 111 -7.01 5.87 -9.20
N ILE A 112 -6.15 6.26 -8.26
CA ILE A 112 -5.74 7.64 -8.01
C ILE A 112 -4.24 7.73 -8.29
N SER A 113 -3.82 8.74 -9.04
CA SER A 113 -2.43 8.87 -9.45
C SER A 113 -1.92 10.30 -9.35
N SER A 114 -0.61 10.39 -9.17
CA SER A 114 0.17 11.59 -9.45
C SER A 114 1.40 11.16 -10.23
N THR A 115 1.45 11.57 -11.50
CA THR A 115 2.43 11.09 -12.48
C THR A 115 3.77 11.82 -12.36
N PHE A 116 4.83 11.27 -12.96
CA PHE A 116 6.22 11.74 -12.80
C PHE A 116 6.46 13.19 -13.28
N ASP A 117 5.57 13.73 -14.11
CA ASP A 117 5.59 15.10 -14.60
C ASP A 117 4.98 16.12 -13.64
N GLU A 118 4.33 15.65 -12.57
CA GLU A 118 3.81 16.48 -11.50
C GLU A 118 4.87 16.78 -10.42
N PRO A 119 4.78 17.93 -9.72
CA PRO A 119 5.75 18.28 -8.68
C PRO A 119 5.57 17.44 -7.41
N ALA A 120 6.63 17.35 -6.59
CA ALA A 120 6.69 16.51 -5.39
C ALA A 120 5.60 16.84 -4.33
N ASP A 121 5.20 18.10 -4.20
CA ASP A 121 4.12 18.53 -3.31
C ASP A 121 2.76 17.95 -3.75
N ARG A 122 2.53 17.78 -5.05
CA ARG A 122 1.34 17.12 -5.58
C ARG A 122 1.29 15.64 -5.18
N HIS A 123 2.41 14.93 -5.29
CA HIS A 123 2.51 13.53 -4.85
C HIS A 123 2.10 13.37 -3.39
N VAL A 124 2.59 14.25 -2.54
CA VAL A 124 2.28 14.24 -1.10
C VAL A 124 0.82 14.58 -0.84
N GLN A 125 0.28 15.63 -1.47
CA GLN A 125 -1.13 16.01 -1.31
C GLN A 125 -2.09 14.88 -1.70
N VAL A 126 -1.83 14.22 -2.82
CA VAL A 126 -2.65 13.10 -3.29
C VAL A 126 -2.59 11.93 -2.30
N ALA A 127 -1.40 11.59 -1.80
CA ALA A 127 -1.26 10.52 -0.83
C ALA A 127 -1.96 10.84 0.50
N GLU A 128 -1.84 12.06 1.02
CA GLU A 128 -2.50 12.49 2.25
C GLU A 128 -4.03 12.48 2.08
N MET A 129 -4.55 12.93 0.94
CA MET A 129 -5.99 12.89 0.62
C MET A 129 -6.52 11.45 0.60
N VAL A 130 -5.79 10.53 -0.03
CA VAL A 130 -6.17 9.09 -0.08
C VAL A 130 -6.19 8.48 1.31
N LEU A 131 -5.19 8.77 2.14
CA LEU A 131 -5.14 8.28 3.51
C LEU A 131 -6.32 8.79 4.34
N GLU A 132 -6.62 10.08 4.27
CA GLU A 132 -7.74 10.67 5.01
C GLU A 132 -9.09 10.12 4.52
N LYS A 133 -9.26 9.91 3.21
CA LYS A 133 -10.43 9.22 2.66
C LYS A 133 -10.57 7.80 3.23
N ALA A 134 -9.48 7.03 3.23
CA ALA A 134 -9.47 5.68 3.76
C ALA A 134 -9.82 5.63 5.25
N LYS A 135 -9.26 6.53 6.07
CA LYS A 135 -9.62 6.65 7.49
C LYS A 135 -11.10 6.93 7.68
N ARG A 136 -11.70 7.85 6.89
CA ARG A 136 -13.15 8.14 6.97
C ARG A 136 -13.99 6.91 6.63
N LEU A 137 -13.58 6.11 5.64
CA LEU A 137 -14.27 4.87 5.29
C LEU A 137 -14.20 3.84 6.43
N VAL A 138 -13.05 3.69 7.08
CA VAL A 138 -12.89 2.78 8.25
C VAL A 138 -13.77 3.23 9.42
N GLU A 139 -13.90 4.53 9.68
CA GLU A 139 -14.82 5.05 10.69
C GLU A 139 -16.30 4.70 10.39
N HIS A 140 -16.61 4.43 9.11
CA HIS A 140 -17.88 3.88 8.66
C HIS A 140 -17.90 2.33 8.63
N LYS A 141 -16.98 1.69 9.36
CA LYS A 141 -16.86 0.23 9.47
C LYS A 141 -16.63 -0.47 8.12
N LYS A 142 -16.02 0.23 7.16
CA LYS A 142 -15.64 -0.36 5.87
C LYS A 142 -14.25 -0.96 5.96
N ASP A 143 -14.06 -2.07 5.26
CA ASP A 143 -12.75 -2.62 5.01
C ASP A 143 -12.16 -1.93 3.78
N VAL A 144 -10.95 -1.38 3.94
CA VAL A 144 -10.27 -0.63 2.88
C VAL A 144 -8.92 -1.28 2.61
N VAL A 145 -8.62 -1.47 1.34
CA VAL A 145 -7.29 -1.89 0.87
C VAL A 145 -6.70 -0.79 0.01
N ILE A 146 -5.51 -0.32 0.38
CA ILE A 146 -4.71 0.60 -0.44
C ILE A 146 -3.56 -0.18 -1.05
N LEU A 147 -3.48 -0.20 -2.38
CA LEU A 147 -2.30 -0.63 -3.12
C LEU A 147 -1.48 0.60 -3.48
N LEU A 148 -0.30 0.77 -2.88
CA LEU A 148 0.57 1.93 -3.11
C LEU A 148 1.77 1.55 -3.98
N ASP A 149 1.88 2.14 -5.13
CA ASP A 149 3.06 2.06 -5.99
C ASP A 149 3.65 3.45 -6.22
N SER A 150 4.75 3.84 -5.55
CA SER A 150 5.50 3.11 -4.55
C SER A 150 5.75 3.96 -3.29
N ILE A 151 5.96 3.29 -2.16
CA ILE A 151 6.34 3.96 -0.91
C ILE A 151 7.71 4.62 -1.03
N THR A 152 8.63 4.06 -1.82
CA THR A 152 9.95 4.63 -2.09
C THR A 152 9.84 6.00 -2.75
N ARG A 153 9.00 6.13 -3.77
CA ARG A 153 8.80 7.40 -4.48
C ARG A 153 8.05 8.41 -3.63
N LEU A 154 7.08 7.96 -2.85
CA LEU A 154 6.41 8.82 -1.88
C LEU A 154 7.40 9.37 -0.83
N ALA A 155 8.29 8.53 -0.31
CA ALA A 155 9.33 8.96 0.63
C ALA A 155 10.32 9.95 0.00
N ARG A 156 10.68 9.77 -1.28
CA ARG A 156 11.50 10.74 -2.02
C ARG A 156 10.80 12.09 -2.16
N ALA A 157 9.50 12.09 -2.46
CA ALA A 157 8.70 13.31 -2.56
C ALA A 157 8.69 14.06 -1.22
N TYR A 158 8.48 13.35 -0.12
CA TYR A 158 8.58 13.97 1.20
C TYR A 158 9.98 14.52 1.50
N ASN A 159 11.04 13.81 1.10
CA ASN A 159 12.41 14.28 1.29
C ASN A 159 12.70 15.58 0.51
N THR A 160 12.02 15.79 -0.59
CA THR A 160 12.15 17.01 -1.41
C THR A 160 11.44 18.21 -0.78
N ILE A 161 10.27 18.00 -0.15
CA ILE A 161 9.42 19.11 0.34
C ILE A 161 9.63 19.45 1.82
N VAL A 162 10.16 18.52 2.62
CA VAL A 162 10.38 18.76 4.06
C VAL A 162 11.52 19.73 4.25
N PRO A 163 11.35 20.78 5.07
CA PRO A 163 12.45 21.69 5.41
C PRO A 163 13.64 20.93 6.01
N PRO A 164 14.87 21.26 5.61
CA PRO A 164 16.07 20.58 6.10
C PRO A 164 16.17 20.64 7.64
N SER A 165 16.30 19.48 8.29
CA SER A 165 16.50 19.39 9.74
C SER A 165 17.95 19.66 10.17
N GLY A 166 18.87 19.70 9.22
CA GLY A 166 20.31 19.75 9.47
C GLY A 166 20.93 18.39 9.85
N LYS A 167 20.10 17.34 9.97
CA LYS A 167 20.53 15.95 10.23
C LYS A 167 20.16 15.08 9.04
N VAL A 168 21.16 14.73 8.25
CA VAL A 168 21.01 13.92 7.05
C VAL A 168 21.51 12.51 7.32
N LEU A 169 20.66 11.52 7.06
CA LEU A 169 21.00 10.10 7.06
C LEU A 169 21.86 9.76 5.82
N SER A 170 22.44 8.56 5.80
CA SER A 170 23.13 8.10 4.59
C SER A 170 22.19 8.12 3.39
N GLY A 171 22.74 8.38 2.19
CA GLY A 171 21.94 8.48 0.97
C GLY A 171 21.19 9.81 0.77
N GLY A 172 21.44 10.83 1.62
CA GLY A 172 20.84 12.16 1.44
C GLY A 172 19.39 12.26 1.93
N VAL A 173 18.97 11.38 2.83
CA VAL A 173 17.62 11.39 3.43
C VAL A 173 17.64 12.27 4.67
N ASP A 174 16.78 13.31 4.72
CA ASP A 174 16.60 14.09 5.94
C ASP A 174 15.91 13.24 7.03
N SER A 175 16.39 13.35 8.28
CA SER A 175 15.87 12.55 9.39
C SER A 175 14.37 12.73 9.64
N ASN A 176 13.80 13.89 9.27
CA ASN A 176 12.38 14.19 9.44
C ASN A 176 11.53 13.77 8.24
N ALA A 177 12.15 13.53 7.08
CA ALA A 177 11.45 13.26 5.83
C ALA A 177 10.63 11.96 5.87
N LEU A 178 11.12 10.95 6.61
CA LEU A 178 10.48 9.63 6.65
C LEU A 178 9.35 9.53 7.68
N GLN A 179 9.16 10.49 8.55
CA GLN A 179 8.12 10.42 9.59
C GLN A 179 6.71 10.35 9.01
N ARG A 180 6.39 11.21 8.04
CA ARG A 180 5.05 11.23 7.42
C ARG A 180 4.75 9.98 6.60
N PRO A 181 5.63 9.53 5.68
CA PRO A 181 5.38 8.28 4.97
C PRO A 181 5.34 7.05 5.91
N LYS A 182 6.10 7.04 7.01
CA LYS A 182 5.94 6.00 8.05
C LYS A 182 4.57 6.05 8.73
N ARG A 183 4.04 7.24 9.01
CA ARG A 183 2.68 7.40 9.53
C ARG A 183 1.63 6.94 8.53
N PHE A 184 1.82 7.22 7.24
CA PHE A 184 0.96 6.71 6.18
C PHE A 184 0.91 5.18 6.22
N PHE A 185 2.05 4.52 6.13
CA PHE A 185 2.14 3.06 6.12
C PHE A 185 1.72 2.45 7.47
N GLY A 186 2.09 3.06 8.56
CA GLY A 186 1.74 2.65 9.92
C GLY A 186 0.26 2.87 10.30
N ALA A 187 -0.51 3.55 9.47
CA ALA A 187 -1.95 3.72 9.68
C ALA A 187 -2.73 2.41 9.48
N ALA A 188 -2.17 1.46 8.71
CA ALA A 188 -2.82 0.17 8.47
C ALA A 188 -3.02 -0.60 9.78
N ARG A 189 -4.26 -1.00 10.06
CA ARG A 189 -4.71 -1.73 11.24
C ARG A 189 -6.05 -2.39 11.03
N ASN A 190 -6.28 -3.49 11.68
CA ASN A 190 -7.60 -4.03 11.94
C ASN A 190 -8.20 -3.32 13.16
N VAL A 191 -9.51 -3.21 13.26
CA VAL A 191 -10.17 -2.39 14.28
C VAL A 191 -11.26 -3.20 15.00
N GLU A 192 -11.25 -3.15 16.34
CA GLU A 192 -12.22 -3.89 17.19
C GLU A 192 -13.65 -3.42 16.96
N GLU A 193 -13.86 -2.12 16.73
CA GLU A 193 -15.17 -1.52 16.50
C GLU A 193 -15.75 -1.86 15.10
N GLY A 194 -14.97 -2.53 14.28
CA GLY A 194 -15.29 -2.95 12.92
C GLY A 194 -14.68 -2.07 11.84
N GLY A 195 -14.40 -2.67 10.70
CA GLY A 195 -13.65 -2.09 9.60
C GLY A 195 -12.15 -2.32 9.73
N SER A 196 -11.44 -2.13 8.65
CA SER A 196 -9.98 -2.30 8.61
C SER A 196 -9.33 -1.40 7.54
N LEU A 197 -8.08 -1.04 7.77
CA LEU A 197 -7.22 -0.41 6.76
C LEU A 197 -6.04 -1.32 6.50
N THR A 198 -5.96 -1.88 5.31
CA THR A 198 -4.84 -2.69 4.82
C THR A 198 -4.03 -1.87 3.83
N ILE A 199 -2.72 -1.82 3.97
CA ILE A 199 -1.84 -1.13 3.03
C ILE A 199 -0.82 -2.10 2.49
N ILE A 200 -0.81 -2.28 1.17
CA ILE A 200 0.15 -3.07 0.42
C ILE A 200 0.96 -2.08 -0.41
N ALA A 201 2.20 -1.86 -0.02
CA ALA A 201 3.08 -0.89 -0.66
C ALA A 201 4.24 -1.57 -1.37
N THR A 202 4.60 -1.09 -2.55
CA THR A 202 5.82 -1.52 -3.22
C THR A 202 7.01 -0.72 -2.71
N ALA A 203 8.10 -1.41 -2.43
CA ALA A 203 9.40 -0.84 -2.09
C ALA A 203 10.41 -1.19 -3.18
N LEU A 204 11.08 -0.17 -3.72
CA LEU A 204 12.06 -0.33 -4.79
C LEU A 204 13.44 -0.63 -4.19
N VAL A 205 14.08 -1.68 -4.67
CA VAL A 205 15.44 -2.08 -4.29
C VAL A 205 16.29 -2.29 -5.54
N GLU A 206 17.62 -2.41 -5.37
CA GLU A 206 18.56 -2.61 -6.49
C GLU A 206 18.44 -1.55 -7.60
N THR A 207 18.06 -0.33 -7.23
CA THR A 207 17.94 0.79 -8.17
C THR A 207 19.27 1.50 -8.43
N GLY A 208 20.33 1.14 -7.69
CA GLY A 208 21.60 1.85 -7.66
C GLY A 208 21.57 3.13 -6.82
N SER A 209 20.44 3.45 -6.20
CA SER A 209 20.25 4.62 -5.34
C SER A 209 20.43 4.25 -3.86
N ARG A 210 21.45 4.83 -3.22
CA ARG A 210 21.65 4.67 -1.76
C ARG A 210 20.48 5.23 -0.94
N MET A 211 19.79 6.23 -1.46
CA MET A 211 18.58 6.76 -0.84
C MET A 211 17.49 5.68 -0.74
N ASP A 212 17.28 4.89 -1.79
CA ASP A 212 16.25 3.85 -1.81
C ASP A 212 16.56 2.72 -0.83
N GLU A 213 17.84 2.38 -0.67
CA GLU A 213 18.28 1.39 0.31
C GLU A 213 17.95 1.85 1.74
N VAL A 214 18.24 3.12 2.06
CA VAL A 214 17.91 3.70 3.36
C VAL A 214 16.40 3.74 3.59
N ILE A 215 15.63 4.18 2.59
CA ILE A 215 14.17 4.20 2.65
C ILE A 215 13.64 2.78 2.91
N PHE A 216 14.10 1.78 2.16
CA PHE A 216 13.68 0.40 2.34
C PHE A 216 13.94 -0.12 3.76
N GLU A 217 15.16 0.05 4.28
CA GLU A 217 15.52 -0.40 5.64
C GLU A 217 14.65 0.26 6.71
N GLU A 218 14.30 1.53 6.53
CA GLU A 218 13.42 2.26 7.46
C GLU A 218 11.95 1.77 7.44
N PHE A 219 11.46 1.28 6.30
CA PHE A 219 10.11 0.71 6.19
C PHE A 219 10.02 -0.76 6.55
N LYS A 220 11.10 -1.52 6.38
CA LYS A 220 11.20 -2.93 6.74
C LYS A 220 10.81 -3.20 8.20
N GLY A 221 11.19 -2.29 9.11
CA GLY A 221 10.82 -2.36 10.53
C GLY A 221 9.36 -2.03 10.83
N THR A 222 8.65 -1.37 9.90
CA THR A 222 7.24 -0.95 10.09
C THR A 222 6.25 -1.98 9.55
N GLY A 223 6.65 -2.73 8.52
CA GLY A 223 5.83 -3.78 7.91
C GLY A 223 5.75 -5.05 8.74
N ASN A 224 4.66 -5.79 8.59
CA ASN A 224 4.45 -7.12 9.19
C ASN A 224 4.26 -8.24 8.14
N MET A 225 4.47 -7.94 6.87
CA MET A 225 4.52 -8.89 5.76
C MET A 225 5.48 -8.36 4.70
N GLU A 226 6.30 -9.23 4.17
CA GLU A 226 7.28 -8.91 3.13
C GLU A 226 7.23 -9.95 2.01
N LEU A 227 6.88 -9.53 0.80
CA LEU A 227 6.96 -10.33 -0.42
C LEU A 227 8.13 -9.84 -1.26
N ARG A 228 9.17 -10.65 -1.40
CA ARG A 228 10.34 -10.30 -2.21
C ARG A 228 10.27 -10.87 -3.60
N LEU A 229 10.60 -10.03 -4.59
CA LEU A 229 10.77 -10.44 -5.97
C LEU A 229 12.26 -10.56 -6.28
N ASP A 230 12.64 -11.70 -6.85
CA ASP A 230 14.03 -11.98 -7.22
C ASP A 230 14.27 -11.68 -8.70
N ARG A 231 15.27 -10.82 -8.96
CA ARG A 231 15.71 -10.48 -10.29
C ARG A 231 16.28 -11.67 -11.05
N LYS A 232 16.98 -12.59 -10.36
CA LYS A 232 17.57 -13.78 -10.98
C LYS A 232 16.50 -14.73 -11.54
N LEU A 233 15.35 -14.83 -10.86
CA LEU A 233 14.21 -15.59 -11.37
C LEU A 233 13.59 -14.89 -12.59
N ALA A 234 13.41 -13.57 -12.51
CA ALA A 234 12.88 -12.79 -13.63
C ALA A 234 13.78 -12.85 -14.87
N ASP A 235 15.10 -12.78 -14.70
CA ASP A 235 16.08 -12.92 -15.79
C ASP A 235 16.01 -14.30 -16.46
N LYS A 236 15.67 -15.34 -15.69
CA LYS A 236 15.39 -16.71 -16.18
C LYS A 236 13.97 -16.87 -16.72
N ARG A 237 13.15 -15.83 -16.73
CA ARG A 237 11.72 -15.86 -17.12
C ARG A 237 10.87 -16.82 -16.28
N ILE A 238 11.23 -17.02 -15.02
CA ILE A 238 10.43 -17.76 -14.05
C ILE A 238 9.49 -16.79 -13.36
N TYR A 239 8.18 -16.96 -13.55
CA TYR A 239 7.14 -16.11 -12.99
C TYR A 239 6.06 -16.94 -12.28
N PRO A 240 5.50 -16.43 -11.14
CA PRO A 240 5.90 -15.20 -10.45
C PRO A 240 7.34 -15.29 -9.92
N ALA A 241 8.12 -14.22 -10.06
CA ALA A 241 9.51 -14.16 -9.64
C ALA A 241 9.64 -13.94 -8.11
N ILE A 242 8.93 -14.74 -7.33
CA ILE A 242 8.86 -14.63 -5.87
C ILE A 242 10.03 -15.41 -5.24
N ASP A 243 10.81 -14.73 -4.42
CA ASP A 243 11.80 -15.35 -3.55
C ASP A 243 11.08 -15.89 -2.30
N ILE A 244 10.91 -17.21 -2.29
CA ILE A 244 10.18 -17.92 -1.24
C ILE A 244 10.92 -17.87 0.11
N GLU A 245 12.25 -17.97 0.07
CA GLU A 245 13.08 -18.00 1.29
C GLU A 245 13.14 -16.64 1.98
N ALA A 246 13.13 -15.55 1.20
CA ALA A 246 13.22 -14.19 1.71
C ALA A 246 11.85 -13.55 1.96
N SER A 247 10.76 -14.22 1.58
CA SER A 247 9.39 -13.73 1.77
C SER A 247 8.76 -14.33 3.02
N GLY A 248 7.87 -13.58 3.69
CA GLY A 248 7.17 -14.10 4.86
C GLY A 248 6.21 -13.09 5.47
N THR A 249 5.27 -13.62 6.25
CA THR A 249 4.38 -12.82 7.12
C THR A 249 4.89 -12.95 8.54
N ARG A 250 5.16 -11.81 9.17
CA ARG A 250 5.49 -11.79 10.60
C ARG A 250 4.19 -11.99 11.37
N ARG A 251 4.10 -13.08 12.05
CA ARG A 251 3.10 -13.32 13.09
C ARG A 251 3.80 -13.11 14.42
N GLU A 252 3.39 -12.10 15.14
CA GLU A 252 3.70 -11.99 16.54
C GLU A 252 2.62 -12.81 17.27
N GLU A 253 3.00 -13.94 17.81
CA GLU A 253 2.15 -14.70 18.73
C GLU A 253 2.23 -14.11 20.11
#